data_e0e10f322e2efe1ce63f02061c83922d
#
_entry.id   e0e10f322e2efe1ce63f02061c83922d
#
_cell.length_a   1.000
_cell.length_b   1.000
_cell.length_c   1.000
_cell.angle_alpha   90.00
_cell.angle_beta   90.00
_cell.angle_gamma   90.00
#
_symmetry.space_group_name_H-M   'P 1'
#
loop_
_entity.id
_entity.type
_entity.pdbx_description
1 polymer ?
#
loop_
_entity_poly.entity_id
_entity_poly.type
_entity_poly.pdbx_seq_one_letter_code
_entity_poly.pdbx_strand_id
1 'polypeptide(L)'
;MKRHVFLLVTLFTMSTVAAQQQPIISPKDSIPSVIERVTGKENKGFSAHMNLQLYTSCAASFTENELDEVAFKLNRFKLEIIGNINRKFSYHFRQSFNKYSNPFALDNLSSSVEYAYLTYHLSDRFSITAGKQFLMLGGYEYYVNPIKVREFSEFNNYVNCFLAGVSATWNVTPTQELNFQIVNNRNGGDADTYLHGLPTDVEATKVPLISTINWNSYYLDKAIQLRYAASWGQQAKEEI
;
A
#
# COMPACT_ATOMS: atom_id res chain seq x y z
N MET A 1 -2.20 35.34 9.87
CA MET A 1 -1.94 33.91 10.13
C MET A 1 -1.70 33.19 8.83
N LYS A 2 -0.54 32.55 8.65
CA LYS A 2 -0.15 31.94 7.39
C LYS A 2 -0.69 30.52 7.29
N ARG A 3 -1.57 30.27 6.31
CA ARG A 3 -2.00 28.92 5.95
C ARG A 3 -0.78 28.13 5.45
N HIS A 4 -0.34 27.15 6.19
CA HIS A 4 0.64 26.19 5.71
C HIS A 4 -0.10 25.10 4.91
N VAL A 5 -0.28 25.37 3.61
CA VAL A 5 -0.65 24.32 2.66
C VAL A 5 0.63 23.54 2.38
N PHE A 6 0.77 22.34 2.92
CA PHE A 6 1.83 21.43 2.52
C PHE A 6 1.50 20.86 1.14
N LEU A 7 2.05 21.49 0.11
CA LEU A 7 2.08 20.96 -1.25
C LEU A 7 3.28 20.01 -1.34
N LEU A 8 3.06 18.72 -1.16
CA LEU A 8 4.10 17.71 -1.38
C LEU A 8 4.24 17.47 -2.89
N VAL A 9 5.16 18.19 -3.54
CA VAL A 9 5.54 17.94 -4.93
C VAL A 9 6.63 16.88 -4.93
N THR A 10 6.30 15.64 -5.26
CA THR A 10 7.30 14.58 -5.43
C THR A 10 8.06 14.77 -6.73
N LEU A 11 9.35 15.00 -6.60
CA LEU A 11 10.29 15.15 -7.71
C LEU A 11 10.53 13.83 -8.44
N PHE A 12 10.76 13.98 -9.70
CA PHE A 12 11.04 13.04 -10.76
C PHE A 12 12.24 12.13 -10.46
N THR A 13 12.06 10.81 -10.46
CA THR A 13 13.15 9.87 -10.67
C THR A 13 12.85 9.02 -11.91
N MET A 14 13.62 9.25 -12.97
CA MET A 14 13.68 8.33 -14.10
C MET A 14 14.45 7.08 -13.65
N SER A 15 13.76 6.00 -13.41
CA SER A 15 14.37 4.69 -13.29
C SER A 15 13.88 3.81 -14.43
N THR A 16 14.78 3.46 -15.34
CA THR A 16 14.58 2.41 -16.33
C THR A 16 14.66 1.06 -15.62
N VAL A 17 13.64 0.71 -14.88
CA VAL A 17 13.47 -0.65 -14.36
C VAL A 17 12.22 -1.18 -15.01
N ALA A 18 12.30 -2.34 -15.64
CA ALA A 18 11.15 -3.11 -16.07
C ALA A 18 10.33 -3.45 -14.82
N ALA A 19 9.53 -2.50 -14.35
CA ALA A 19 8.61 -2.72 -13.26
C ALA A 19 7.51 -3.62 -13.80
N GLN A 20 7.60 -4.89 -13.47
CA GLN A 20 6.42 -5.74 -13.57
C GLN A 20 5.39 -5.12 -12.61
N GLN A 21 4.37 -4.45 -13.17
CA GLN A 21 3.12 -4.31 -12.45
C GLN A 21 2.85 -5.64 -11.76
N GLN A 22 2.39 -5.60 -10.51
CA GLN A 22 1.67 -6.78 -10.03
C GLN A 22 0.60 -7.03 -11.10
N PRO A 23 0.63 -8.14 -11.78
CA PRO A 23 -0.42 -8.42 -12.72
C PRO A 23 -1.70 -8.41 -11.90
N ILE A 24 -2.69 -7.61 -12.26
CA ILE A 24 -4.04 -8.12 -12.30
C ILE A 24 -3.83 -9.46 -12.99
N ILE A 25 -3.90 -10.56 -12.24
CA ILE A 25 -3.44 -11.87 -12.70
C ILE A 25 -4.09 -12.10 -14.05
N SER A 26 -3.30 -11.92 -15.10
CA SER A 26 -3.77 -12.14 -16.44
C SER A 26 -4.16 -13.62 -16.53
N PRO A 27 -5.31 -13.96 -17.10
CA PRO A 27 -5.73 -15.37 -17.25
C PRO A 27 -4.72 -16.25 -17.98
N LYS A 28 -3.64 -15.67 -18.52
CA LYS A 28 -2.58 -16.36 -19.26
C LYS A 28 -1.37 -16.78 -18.43
N ASP A 29 -1.18 -16.25 -17.23
CA ASP A 29 -0.12 -16.74 -16.35
C ASP A 29 -0.70 -17.84 -15.47
N SER A 30 -0.68 -19.04 -16.01
CA SER A 30 -1.37 -20.25 -15.57
C SER A 30 -0.75 -20.91 -14.33
N ILE A 31 -0.57 -20.18 -13.24
CA ILE A 31 -0.44 -20.82 -11.93
C ILE A 31 -1.87 -21.10 -11.47
N PRO A 32 -2.31 -22.38 -11.40
CA PRO A 32 -3.66 -22.69 -10.96
C PRO A 32 -3.91 -22.14 -9.56
N SER A 33 -5.12 -21.63 -9.32
CA SER A 33 -5.50 -21.13 -8.00
C SER A 33 -5.38 -22.23 -6.94
N VAL A 34 -5.22 -21.89 -5.68
CA VAL A 34 -5.17 -22.86 -4.59
C VAL A 34 -6.39 -23.79 -4.63
N ILE A 35 -7.56 -23.25 -4.95
CA ILE A 35 -8.82 -24.00 -5.03
C ILE A 35 -8.80 -24.99 -6.19
N GLU A 36 -8.30 -24.59 -7.37
CA GLU A 36 -8.14 -25.49 -8.50
C GLU A 36 -7.16 -26.62 -8.19
N ARG A 37 -6.06 -26.32 -7.47
CA ARG A 37 -5.10 -27.34 -7.03
C ARG A 37 -5.72 -28.33 -6.03
N VAL A 38 -6.55 -27.85 -5.10
CA VAL A 38 -7.16 -28.68 -4.06
C VAL A 38 -8.36 -29.45 -4.58
N THR A 39 -9.18 -28.84 -5.44
CA THR A 39 -10.43 -29.45 -5.91
C THR A 39 -10.28 -30.18 -7.25
N GLY A 40 -9.18 -29.95 -7.98
CA GLY A 40 -8.96 -30.49 -9.33
C GLY A 40 -9.96 -29.95 -10.38
N LYS A 41 -10.74 -28.93 -10.04
CA LYS A 41 -11.76 -28.34 -10.92
C LYS A 41 -11.41 -26.91 -11.26
N GLU A 42 -11.42 -26.59 -12.56
CA GLU A 42 -11.33 -25.23 -13.04
C GLU A 42 -12.55 -24.42 -12.57
N ASN A 43 -12.32 -23.42 -11.74
CA ASN A 43 -13.40 -22.56 -11.24
C ASN A 43 -13.34 -21.21 -11.95
N LYS A 44 -14.21 -21.03 -12.95
CA LYS A 44 -14.25 -19.81 -13.79
C LYS A 44 -14.70 -18.53 -13.06
N GLY A 45 -15.16 -18.62 -11.83
CA GLY A 45 -15.71 -17.48 -11.09
C GLY A 45 -14.91 -17.07 -9.86
N PHE A 46 -14.39 -18.04 -9.11
CA PHE A 46 -13.68 -17.79 -7.85
C PHE A 46 -12.21 -18.21 -7.98
N SER A 47 -11.30 -17.34 -7.56
CA SER A 47 -9.86 -17.65 -7.52
C SER A 47 -9.23 -17.16 -6.22
N ALA A 48 -8.23 -17.87 -5.72
CA ALA A 48 -7.41 -17.46 -4.60
C ALA A 48 -5.95 -17.86 -4.86
N HIS A 49 -5.07 -16.88 -4.87
CA HIS A 49 -3.63 -17.06 -4.97
C HIS A 49 -3.00 -16.66 -3.66
N MET A 50 -2.23 -17.57 -3.07
CA MET A 50 -1.59 -17.36 -1.77
C MET A 50 -0.08 -17.27 -1.95
N ASN A 51 0.51 -16.19 -1.43
CA ASN A 51 1.94 -15.94 -1.42
C ASN A 51 2.42 -15.87 0.03
N LEU A 52 3.46 -16.62 0.36
CA LEU A 52 4.16 -16.52 1.62
C LEU A 52 5.54 -15.90 1.35
N GLN A 53 5.83 -14.79 2.03
CA GLN A 53 7.10 -14.10 1.93
C GLN A 53 7.88 -14.28 3.22
N LEU A 54 9.08 -14.84 3.12
CA LEU A 54 10.00 -15.02 4.23
C LEU A 54 11.35 -14.42 3.87
N TYR A 55 11.86 -13.54 4.74
CA TYR A 55 13.22 -13.00 4.64
C TYR A 55 13.89 -13.03 5.99
N THR A 56 15.01 -13.74 6.05
CA THR A 56 15.83 -13.88 7.25
C THR A 56 17.23 -13.34 6.98
N SER A 57 17.88 -12.84 8.01
CA SER A 57 19.30 -12.46 7.96
C SER A 57 20.01 -12.85 9.24
N CYS A 58 21.33 -13.02 9.13
CA CYS A 58 22.23 -13.00 10.28
C CYS A 58 22.98 -11.66 10.23
N ALA A 59 22.87 -10.88 11.29
CA ALA A 59 23.48 -9.56 11.38
C ALA A 59 24.47 -9.54 12.55
N ALA A 60 25.64 -8.93 12.33
CA ALA A 60 26.60 -8.60 13.38
C ALA A 60 26.73 -7.07 13.44
N SER A 61 26.62 -6.50 14.62
CA SER A 61 26.85 -5.07 14.87
C SER A 61 28.17 -4.89 15.64
N PHE A 62 28.86 -3.80 15.32
CA PHE A 62 30.14 -3.44 15.92
C PHE A 62 30.10 -1.96 16.30
N THR A 63 30.58 -1.64 17.50
CA THR A 63 30.86 -0.27 17.95
C THR A 63 32.32 -0.15 18.28
N GLU A 64 33.02 0.84 17.75
CA GLU A 64 34.46 1.10 17.98
C GLU A 64 35.37 -0.12 17.78
N ASN A 65 35.04 -1.01 16.81
CA ASN A 65 35.70 -2.29 16.51
C ASN A 65 35.45 -3.43 17.51
N GLU A 66 34.60 -3.23 18.49
CA GLU A 66 34.12 -4.30 19.37
C GLU A 66 32.82 -4.89 18.87
N LEU A 67 32.65 -6.20 19.01
CA LEU A 67 31.43 -6.89 18.63
C LEU A 67 30.36 -6.66 19.69
N ASP A 68 29.25 -5.96 19.31
CA ASP A 68 28.15 -5.71 20.20
C ASP A 68 27.16 -6.88 20.23
N GLU A 69 26.76 -7.33 19.05
CA GLU A 69 25.68 -8.33 18.91
C GLU A 69 25.85 -9.16 17.63
N VAL A 70 25.56 -10.45 17.74
CA VAL A 70 25.26 -11.31 16.58
C VAL A 70 23.88 -11.91 16.74
N ALA A 71 23.00 -11.67 15.79
CA ALA A 71 21.62 -12.15 15.86
C ALA A 71 21.09 -12.66 14.52
N PHE A 72 20.29 -13.71 14.57
CA PHE A 72 19.40 -14.08 13.46
C PHE A 72 18.15 -13.24 13.54
N LYS A 73 17.77 -12.59 12.44
CA LYS A 73 16.61 -11.70 12.37
C LYS A 73 15.64 -12.20 11.31
N LEU A 74 14.35 -12.20 11.66
CA LEU A 74 13.24 -12.41 10.74
C LEU A 74 12.79 -11.04 10.25
N ASN A 75 13.36 -10.55 9.15
CA ASN A 75 13.13 -9.20 8.66
C ASN A 75 11.76 -9.05 7.96
N ARG A 76 11.27 -10.15 7.38
CA ARG A 76 9.97 -10.17 6.72
C ARG A 76 9.31 -11.54 6.84
N PHE A 77 8.09 -11.52 7.31
CA PHE A 77 7.21 -12.68 7.28
C PHE A 77 5.79 -12.20 6.98
N LYS A 78 5.35 -12.40 5.72
CA LYS A 78 4.05 -11.91 5.25
C LYS A 78 3.27 -13.01 4.55
N LEU A 79 1.97 -13.03 4.81
CA LEU A 79 0.99 -13.80 4.05
C LEU A 79 0.19 -12.83 3.18
N GLU A 80 0.06 -13.14 1.91
CA GLU A 80 -0.74 -12.39 0.95
C GLU A 80 -1.70 -13.33 0.24
N ILE A 81 -2.96 -12.93 0.14
CA ILE A 81 -4.01 -13.66 -0.58
C ILE A 81 -4.68 -12.69 -1.53
N ILE A 82 -4.64 -13.02 -2.83
CA ILE A 82 -5.23 -12.21 -3.90
C ILE A 82 -6.16 -13.11 -4.71
N GLY A 83 -7.32 -12.59 -5.09
CA GLY A 83 -8.22 -13.35 -5.92
C GLY A 83 -9.46 -12.62 -6.39
N ASN A 84 -10.32 -13.38 -7.05
CA ASN A 84 -11.62 -12.93 -7.50
C ASN A 84 -12.71 -13.73 -6.80
N ILE A 85 -13.77 -13.08 -6.36
CA ILE A 85 -14.99 -13.74 -5.89
C ILE A 85 -15.84 -14.12 -7.11
N ASN A 86 -15.88 -13.24 -8.11
CA ASN A 86 -16.53 -13.44 -9.40
C ASN A 86 -15.95 -12.42 -10.41
N ARG A 87 -16.56 -12.31 -11.60
CA ARG A 87 -16.11 -11.38 -12.66
C ARG A 87 -16.15 -9.90 -12.26
N LYS A 88 -16.96 -9.53 -11.26
CA LYS A 88 -17.16 -8.14 -10.83
C LYS A 88 -16.44 -7.81 -9.53
N PHE A 89 -16.06 -8.79 -8.73
CA PHE A 89 -15.45 -8.55 -7.43
C PHE A 89 -14.11 -9.26 -7.32
N SER A 90 -13.08 -8.50 -6.96
CA SER A 90 -11.77 -9.01 -6.56
C SER A 90 -11.43 -8.56 -5.15
N TYR A 91 -10.52 -9.27 -4.51
CA TYR A 91 -10.09 -8.99 -3.15
C TYR A 91 -8.59 -9.13 -2.99
N HIS A 92 -8.06 -8.44 -2.00
CA HIS A 92 -6.67 -8.52 -1.61
C HIS A 92 -6.55 -8.45 -0.09
N PHE A 93 -5.92 -9.44 0.48
CA PHE A 93 -5.55 -9.49 1.88
C PHE A 93 -4.04 -9.66 2.00
N ARG A 94 -3.39 -8.88 2.88
CA ARG A 94 -1.98 -9.07 3.22
C ARG A 94 -1.74 -8.70 4.67
N GLN A 95 -1.07 -9.62 5.37
CA GLN A 95 -0.69 -9.44 6.77
C GLN A 95 0.79 -9.69 6.96
N SER A 96 1.43 -8.85 7.78
CA SER A 96 2.82 -8.96 8.22
C SER A 96 2.85 -9.52 9.64
N PHE A 97 3.48 -10.68 9.83
CA PHE A 97 3.53 -11.36 11.13
C PHE A 97 4.68 -10.87 12.02
N ASN A 98 5.62 -10.11 11.46
CA ASN A 98 6.75 -9.55 12.19
C ASN A 98 6.55 -8.07 12.55
N LYS A 99 5.34 -7.54 12.44
CA LYS A 99 4.97 -6.21 12.90
C LYS A 99 4.21 -6.28 14.23
N TYR A 100 4.50 -5.34 15.10
CA TYR A 100 3.70 -5.14 16.30
C TYR A 100 2.25 -4.81 15.92
N SER A 101 1.31 -5.39 16.64
CA SER A 101 -0.11 -5.19 16.41
C SER A 101 -0.65 -4.20 17.44
N ASN A 102 -1.10 -3.02 17.01
CA ASN A 102 -1.84 -2.10 17.86
C ASN A 102 -3.34 -2.43 17.73
N PRO A 103 -4.02 -2.85 18.83
CA PRO A 103 -5.44 -3.19 18.78
C PRO A 103 -6.37 -1.96 18.70
N PHE A 104 -5.87 -0.76 18.97
CA PHE A 104 -6.67 0.49 19.02
C PHE A 104 -6.52 1.34 17.75
N ALA A 105 -6.40 0.69 16.59
CA ALA A 105 -6.32 1.41 15.33
C ALA A 105 -7.66 2.10 14.99
N LEU A 106 -7.59 3.28 14.38
CA LEU A 106 -8.75 4.06 13.95
C LEU A 106 -9.68 3.27 13.00
N ASP A 107 -9.12 2.38 12.20
CA ASP A 107 -9.83 1.51 11.27
C ASP A 107 -10.30 0.18 11.90
N ASN A 108 -10.15 -0.01 13.21
CA ASN A 108 -10.44 -1.23 13.95
C ASN A 108 -9.70 -2.48 13.44
N LEU A 109 -8.66 -2.30 12.62
CA LEU A 109 -7.82 -3.37 12.12
C LEU A 109 -6.44 -3.29 12.76
N SER A 110 -5.84 -4.45 13.02
CA SER A 110 -4.46 -4.52 13.45
C SER A 110 -3.53 -3.82 12.45
N SER A 111 -2.54 -3.08 12.97
CA SER A 111 -1.48 -2.45 12.15
C SER A 111 -0.64 -3.46 11.37
N SER A 112 -0.65 -4.73 11.77
CA SER A 112 -0.04 -5.83 11.04
C SER A 112 -0.75 -6.17 9.73
N VAL A 113 -2.05 -5.83 9.60
CA VAL A 113 -2.82 -5.98 8.35
C VAL A 113 -2.46 -4.80 7.43
N GLU A 114 -1.82 -5.11 6.30
CA GLU A 114 -1.41 -4.12 5.31
C GLU A 114 -2.51 -3.89 4.26
N TYR A 115 -3.09 -4.97 3.74
CA TYR A 115 -4.21 -4.93 2.81
C TYR A 115 -5.39 -5.73 3.34
N ALA A 116 -6.56 -5.16 3.27
CA ALA A 116 -7.84 -5.84 3.50
C ALA A 116 -8.92 -5.05 2.73
N TYR A 117 -9.00 -5.28 1.41
CA TYR A 117 -9.92 -4.54 0.58
C TYR A 117 -10.64 -5.42 -0.45
N LEU A 118 -11.79 -4.91 -0.87
CA LEU A 118 -12.60 -5.45 -1.94
C LEU A 118 -12.66 -4.41 -3.08
N THR A 119 -12.51 -4.87 -4.32
CA THR A 119 -12.68 -4.04 -5.51
C THR A 119 -13.90 -4.49 -6.30
N TYR A 120 -14.78 -3.55 -6.61
CA TYR A 120 -15.89 -3.74 -7.51
C TYR A 120 -15.57 -3.17 -8.89
N HIS A 121 -15.57 -4.02 -9.90
CA HIS A 121 -15.33 -3.64 -11.31
C HIS A 121 -16.67 -3.31 -11.96
N LEU A 122 -16.97 -2.01 -12.10
CA LEU A 122 -18.18 -1.54 -12.77
C LEU A 122 -18.10 -1.79 -14.28
N SER A 123 -16.91 -1.62 -14.83
CA SER A 123 -16.57 -1.90 -16.23
C SER A 123 -15.08 -2.23 -16.34
N ASP A 124 -14.62 -2.56 -17.55
CA ASP A 124 -13.20 -2.78 -17.82
C ASP A 124 -12.33 -1.53 -17.60
N ARG A 125 -12.97 -0.36 -17.54
CA ARG A 125 -12.28 0.93 -17.37
C ARG A 125 -12.46 1.57 -16.01
N PHE A 126 -13.48 1.16 -15.24
CA PHE A 126 -13.79 1.83 -13.98
C PHE A 126 -14.03 0.82 -12.86
N SER A 127 -13.35 1.04 -11.75
CA SER A 127 -13.49 0.23 -10.53
C SER A 127 -13.50 1.09 -9.28
N ILE A 128 -14.12 0.56 -8.23
CA ILE A 128 -14.16 1.15 -6.89
C ILE A 128 -13.59 0.14 -5.91
N THR A 129 -12.66 0.59 -5.07
CA THR A 129 -12.04 -0.21 -4.02
C THR A 129 -12.43 0.34 -2.66
N ALA A 130 -12.80 -0.53 -1.74
CA ALA A 130 -13.11 -0.16 -0.36
C ALA A 130 -12.40 -1.10 0.62
N GLY A 131 -11.88 -0.55 1.71
CA GLY A 131 -11.15 -1.24 2.76
C GLY A 131 -9.76 -0.66 3.01
N LYS A 132 -8.92 -1.42 3.70
CA LYS A 132 -7.55 -1.02 4.01
C LYS A 132 -6.65 -1.23 2.80
N GLN A 133 -6.09 -0.15 2.29
CA GLN A 133 -5.33 -0.09 1.04
C GLN A 133 -4.11 0.81 1.21
N PHE A 134 -3.18 0.78 0.26
CA PHE A 134 -2.06 1.71 0.32
C PHE A 134 -2.47 3.12 -0.08
N LEU A 135 -1.80 4.10 0.49
CA LEU A 135 -1.96 5.51 0.13
C LEU A 135 -1.30 5.78 -1.22
N MET A 136 -2.06 6.26 -2.19
CA MET A 136 -1.62 6.42 -3.59
C MET A 136 -0.75 7.66 -3.78
N LEU A 137 0.38 7.73 -3.10
CA LEU A 137 1.30 8.89 -3.11
C LEU A 137 2.14 9.03 -4.39
N GLY A 138 1.91 8.19 -5.40
CA GLY A 138 2.84 8.09 -6.52
C GLY A 138 4.11 7.32 -6.11
N GLY A 139 5.20 7.52 -6.83
CA GLY A 139 6.46 6.85 -6.52
C GLY A 139 6.50 5.39 -6.96
N TYR A 140 7.70 4.82 -6.86
CA TYR A 140 8.00 3.50 -7.40
C TYR A 140 7.69 2.37 -6.40
N GLU A 141 8.02 2.56 -5.13
CA GLU A 141 8.05 1.51 -4.11
C GLU A 141 6.69 0.87 -3.83
N TYR A 142 5.61 1.66 -3.96
CA TYR A 142 4.25 1.20 -3.69
C TYR A 142 3.68 0.26 -4.76
N TYR A 143 4.30 0.25 -5.93
CA TYR A 143 3.86 -0.54 -7.09
C TYR A 143 4.75 -1.76 -7.35
N VAL A 144 5.77 -1.97 -6.53
CA VAL A 144 6.68 -3.12 -6.64
C VAL A 144 6.33 -4.16 -5.58
N ASN A 145 6.41 -5.43 -5.98
CA ASN A 145 6.25 -6.50 -5.00
C ASN A 145 7.32 -6.34 -3.91
N PRO A 146 6.94 -6.23 -2.63
CA PRO A 146 7.87 -6.04 -1.52
C PRO A 146 9.04 -7.03 -1.48
N ILE A 147 8.88 -8.24 -2.03
CA ILE A 147 9.95 -9.23 -2.08
C ILE A 147 11.15 -8.75 -2.92
N LYS A 148 10.93 -7.83 -3.85
CA LYS A 148 11.96 -7.25 -4.72
C LYS A 148 12.62 -6.00 -4.12
N VAL A 149 12.11 -5.50 -3.01
CA VAL A 149 12.62 -4.32 -2.33
C VAL A 149 13.41 -4.78 -1.11
N ARG A 150 14.71 -4.59 -1.14
CA ARG A 150 15.59 -4.94 0.00
C ARG A 150 15.34 -3.98 1.16
N GLU A 151 15.28 -2.70 0.88
CA GLU A 151 15.09 -1.63 1.83
C GLU A 151 14.18 -0.56 1.21
N PHE A 152 13.22 -0.08 1.98
CA PHE A 152 12.34 1.00 1.56
C PHE A 152 12.99 2.34 1.86
N SER A 153 12.59 3.38 1.12
CA SER A 153 13.08 4.74 1.37
C SER A 153 12.67 5.23 2.76
N GLU A 154 13.41 6.19 3.29
CA GLU A 154 13.05 6.86 4.54
C GLU A 154 11.64 7.46 4.47
N PHE A 155 11.25 8.01 3.31
CA PHE A 155 9.90 8.52 3.11
C PHE A 155 8.82 7.47 3.40
N ASN A 156 9.02 6.23 2.95
CA ASN A 156 8.09 5.14 3.22
C ASN A 156 8.04 4.76 4.71
N ASN A 157 9.12 5.00 5.44
CA ASN A 157 9.20 4.73 6.88
C ASN A 157 8.48 5.79 7.71
N TYR A 158 8.31 7.02 7.16
CA TYR A 158 7.68 8.15 7.85
C TYR A 158 6.20 8.34 7.50
N VAL A 159 5.68 7.64 6.50
CA VAL A 159 4.29 7.78 6.07
C VAL A 159 3.49 6.53 6.44
N ASN A 160 2.29 6.73 6.99
CA ASN A 160 1.33 5.64 7.16
C ASN A 160 0.84 5.19 5.78
N CYS A 161 1.41 4.10 5.27
CA CYS A 161 1.18 3.66 3.90
C CYS A 161 -0.12 2.88 3.72
N PHE A 162 -0.66 2.25 4.78
CA PHE A 162 -1.81 1.36 4.69
C PHE A 162 -2.95 1.92 5.53
N LEU A 163 -3.96 2.45 4.85
CA LEU A 163 -5.04 3.23 5.44
C LEU A 163 -6.40 2.74 4.94
N ALA A 164 -7.39 2.73 5.83
CA ALA A 164 -8.75 2.36 5.46
C ALA A 164 -9.47 3.52 4.78
N GLY A 165 -10.23 3.20 3.73
CA GLY A 165 -11.04 4.16 2.99
C GLY A 165 -11.54 3.62 1.68
N VAL A 166 -11.77 4.52 0.74
CA VAL A 166 -12.30 4.22 -0.59
C VAL A 166 -11.43 4.84 -1.67
N SER A 167 -11.35 4.17 -2.82
CA SER A 167 -10.74 4.73 -4.02
C SER A 167 -11.52 4.36 -5.27
N ALA A 168 -11.42 5.19 -6.29
CA ALA A 168 -11.95 4.95 -7.62
C ALA A 168 -10.79 5.00 -8.61
N THR A 169 -10.71 4.00 -9.47
CA THR A 169 -9.71 3.90 -10.54
C THR A 169 -10.41 4.01 -11.88
N TRP A 170 -9.93 4.91 -12.72
CA TRP A 170 -10.42 5.10 -14.07
C TRP A 170 -9.28 4.95 -15.08
N ASN A 171 -9.32 3.89 -15.87
CA ASN A 171 -8.45 3.68 -17.03
C ASN A 171 -8.97 4.53 -18.20
N VAL A 172 -8.51 5.78 -18.28
CA VAL A 172 -8.92 6.76 -19.30
C VAL A 172 -8.57 6.22 -20.70
N THR A 173 -7.35 5.67 -20.82
CA THR A 173 -6.85 4.94 -22.01
C THR A 173 -6.10 3.69 -21.54
N PRO A 174 -5.68 2.79 -22.45
CA PRO A 174 -4.83 1.66 -22.08
C PRO A 174 -3.48 2.03 -21.43
N THR A 175 -3.06 3.29 -21.58
CA THR A 175 -1.78 3.81 -21.07
C THR A 175 -1.93 4.91 -20.03
N GLN A 176 -3.17 5.32 -19.68
CA GLN A 176 -3.44 6.42 -18.76
C GLN A 176 -4.46 5.99 -17.71
N GLU A 177 -4.09 6.08 -16.46
CA GLU A 177 -4.90 5.72 -15.31
C GLU A 177 -5.00 6.91 -14.34
N LEU A 178 -6.23 7.24 -13.96
CA LEU A 178 -6.52 8.22 -12.92
C LEU A 178 -7.10 7.51 -11.71
N ASN A 179 -6.62 7.86 -10.54
CA ASN A 179 -7.09 7.35 -9.27
C ASN A 179 -7.52 8.52 -8.38
N PHE A 180 -8.67 8.34 -7.73
CA PHE A 180 -9.19 9.22 -6.69
C PHE A 180 -9.32 8.42 -5.43
N GLN A 181 -8.73 8.88 -4.34
CA GLN A 181 -8.72 8.15 -3.08
C GLN A 181 -9.08 9.07 -1.92
N ILE A 182 -9.89 8.57 -0.99
CA ILE A 182 -10.17 9.19 0.30
C ILE A 182 -9.99 8.09 1.35
N VAL A 183 -9.02 8.28 2.23
CA VAL A 183 -8.66 7.33 3.29
C VAL A 183 -8.43 8.06 4.60
N ASN A 184 -8.38 7.33 5.71
CA ASN A 184 -7.92 7.88 6.97
C ASN A 184 -6.51 8.47 6.80
N ASN A 185 -6.20 9.53 7.53
CA ASN A 185 -4.85 10.11 7.48
C ASN A 185 -3.89 9.48 8.52
N ARG A 186 -4.42 8.58 9.37
CA ARG A 186 -3.69 7.93 10.46
C ARG A 186 -4.33 6.58 10.81
N ASN A 187 -3.58 5.72 11.52
CA ASN A 187 -4.04 4.39 11.93
C ASN A 187 -4.42 4.26 13.40
N GLY A 188 -4.23 5.24 14.23
CA GLY A 188 -4.57 5.13 15.64
C GLY A 188 -5.36 6.31 16.18
N GLY A 189 -5.75 6.28 17.45
CA GLY A 189 -6.58 7.28 18.13
C GLY A 189 -5.82 8.37 18.88
N ASP A 190 -4.60 8.09 19.34
CA ASP A 190 -3.84 8.91 20.27
C ASP A 190 -2.64 9.64 19.63
N ALA A 191 -1.92 10.45 20.43
CA ALA A 191 -0.75 11.20 19.99
C ALA A 191 0.34 10.35 19.31
N ASP A 192 0.48 9.07 19.71
CA ASP A 192 1.41 8.11 19.08
C ASP A 192 0.98 7.67 17.67
N THR A 193 -0.15 8.13 17.21
CA THR A 193 -0.76 7.78 15.93
C THR A 193 -0.17 8.50 14.75
N TYR A 194 0.36 9.66 14.98
CA TYR A 194 1.23 10.33 14.05
C TYR A 194 2.61 9.76 14.28
N LEU A 195 3.28 9.31 13.25
CA LEU A 195 4.55 8.60 13.34
C LEU A 195 5.61 9.30 14.22
N HIS A 196 5.46 10.61 14.41
CA HIS A 196 6.29 11.46 15.25
C HIS A 196 5.50 12.25 16.31
N GLY A 197 4.23 11.91 16.52
CA GLY A 197 3.32 12.67 17.37
C GLY A 197 2.92 14.02 16.79
N LEU A 198 1.89 14.62 17.38
CA LEU A 198 1.61 16.05 17.21
C LEU A 198 2.38 16.81 18.28
N PRO A 199 2.78 18.07 18.02
CA PRO A 199 3.24 18.97 19.07
C PRO A 199 2.23 19.01 20.23
N THR A 200 2.72 19.16 21.46
CA THR A 200 1.90 19.08 22.67
C THR A 200 0.81 20.16 22.78
N ASP A 201 0.96 21.24 22.02
CA ASP A 201 0.06 22.38 21.92
C ASP A 201 -0.93 22.28 20.74
N VAL A 202 -0.91 21.16 20.01
CA VAL A 202 -1.73 20.97 18.81
C VAL A 202 -2.74 19.86 19.04
N GLU A 203 -4.04 20.16 18.88
CA GLU A 203 -5.10 19.16 18.91
C GLU A 203 -5.20 18.43 17.56
N ALA A 204 -5.43 17.12 17.61
CA ALA A 204 -5.69 16.31 16.42
C ALA A 204 -7.01 16.72 15.75
N THR A 205 -7.02 16.66 14.41
CA THR A 205 -8.25 16.91 13.66
C THR A 205 -9.36 15.91 14.02
N LYS A 206 -10.61 16.41 14.02
CA LYS A 206 -11.81 15.57 14.15
C LYS A 206 -12.20 14.87 12.84
N VAL A 207 -11.63 15.30 11.71
CA VAL A 207 -11.87 14.72 10.38
C VAL A 207 -10.54 14.17 9.84
N PRO A 208 -10.10 13.00 10.33
CA PRO A 208 -8.80 12.43 10.00
C PRO A 208 -8.81 11.77 8.62
N LEU A 209 -9.07 12.55 7.57
CA LEU A 209 -9.12 12.11 6.19
C LEU A 209 -8.03 12.76 5.34
N ILE A 210 -7.49 11.97 4.42
CA ILE A 210 -6.62 12.45 3.34
C ILE A 210 -7.27 12.11 2.00
N SER A 211 -7.31 13.10 1.13
CA SER A 211 -7.78 12.95 -0.25
C SER A 211 -6.58 12.98 -1.18
N THR A 212 -6.54 12.07 -2.14
CA THR A 212 -5.45 11.94 -3.09
C THR A 212 -6.00 11.84 -4.51
N ILE A 213 -5.38 12.57 -5.43
CA ILE A 213 -5.50 12.36 -6.86
C ILE A 213 -4.16 11.80 -7.33
N ASN A 214 -4.19 10.68 -8.02
CA ASN A 214 -3.01 10.04 -8.57
C ASN A 214 -3.20 9.80 -10.07
N TRP A 215 -2.18 10.11 -10.85
CA TRP A 215 -2.13 9.86 -12.28
C TRP A 215 -0.94 8.98 -12.61
N ASN A 216 -1.22 7.84 -13.23
CA ASN A 216 -0.21 6.91 -13.73
C ASN A 216 -0.25 6.90 -15.25
N SER A 217 0.90 6.99 -15.89
CA SER A 217 1.02 6.89 -17.34
C SER A 217 2.15 5.95 -17.74
N TYR A 218 1.93 5.24 -18.84
CA TYR A 218 2.78 4.16 -19.31
C TYR A 218 3.11 4.38 -20.79
N TYR A 219 4.39 4.39 -21.14
CA TYR A 219 4.89 4.59 -22.50
C TYR A 219 5.88 3.49 -22.87
N LEU A 220 6.07 3.26 -24.19
CA LEU A 220 7.02 2.30 -24.74
C LEU A 220 6.86 0.90 -24.08
N ASP A 221 5.66 0.32 -24.16
CA ASP A 221 5.32 -0.97 -23.54
C ASP A 221 5.68 -1.02 -22.03
N LYS A 222 5.45 0.10 -21.33
CA LYS A 222 5.74 0.29 -19.90
C LYS A 222 7.23 0.40 -19.55
N ALA A 223 8.11 0.58 -20.51
CA ALA A 223 9.51 0.89 -20.25
C ALA A 223 9.66 2.24 -19.54
N ILE A 224 8.77 3.20 -19.83
CA ILE A 224 8.68 4.47 -19.13
C ILE A 224 7.35 4.50 -18.37
N GLN A 225 7.42 4.72 -17.06
CA GLN A 225 6.26 4.84 -16.19
C GLN A 225 6.36 6.15 -15.40
N LEU A 226 5.37 7.01 -15.57
CA LEU A 226 5.24 8.25 -14.84
C LEU A 226 4.13 8.11 -13.81
N ARG A 227 4.40 8.55 -12.58
CA ARG A 227 3.45 8.45 -11.46
C ARG A 227 3.45 9.76 -10.71
N TYR A 228 2.33 10.44 -10.75
CA TYR A 228 2.13 11.71 -10.06
C TYR A 228 1.01 11.57 -9.06
N ALA A 229 1.16 12.20 -7.90
CA ALA A 229 0.09 12.29 -6.93
C ALA A 229 0.08 13.67 -6.28
N ALA A 230 -1.10 14.14 -5.95
CA ALA A 230 -1.33 15.26 -5.08
C ALA A 230 -2.26 14.81 -3.95
N SER A 231 -1.83 15.02 -2.72
CA SER A 231 -2.59 14.65 -1.53
C SER A 231 -2.78 15.86 -0.65
N TRP A 232 -3.97 15.95 -0.05
CA TRP A 232 -4.30 16.98 0.93
C TRP A 232 -5.16 16.40 2.04
N GLY A 233 -4.90 16.86 3.23
CA GLY A 233 -5.61 16.44 4.43
C GLY A 233 -5.28 17.35 5.59
N GLN A 234 -6.16 17.37 6.58
CA GLN A 234 -5.97 18.12 7.80
C GLN A 234 -5.46 17.18 8.89
N GLN A 235 -4.34 17.51 9.50
CA GLN A 235 -3.79 16.72 10.62
C GLN A 235 -4.11 17.33 11.98
N ALA A 236 -4.17 18.63 12.05
CA ALA A 236 -4.43 19.37 13.26
C ALA A 236 -5.76 20.15 13.16
N LYS A 237 -6.39 20.40 14.32
CA LYS A 237 -7.54 21.28 14.42
C LYS A 237 -7.08 22.71 14.12
N GLU A 238 -7.77 23.41 13.23
CA GLU A 238 -7.56 24.86 13.09
C GLU A 238 -8.08 25.55 14.37
N GLU A 239 -7.26 26.37 15.01
CA GLU A 239 -7.74 27.37 15.94
C GLU A 239 -8.49 28.44 15.12
N ILE A 240 -9.79 28.62 15.41
CA ILE A 240 -10.64 29.66 14.84
C ILE A 240 -10.40 30.96 15.57
#